data_4fc54662614d3edd03d105ba9cd9219e
#
_entry.id   4fc54662614d3edd03d105ba9cd9219e
#
_cell.length_a   1.000
_cell.length_b   1.000
_cell.length_c   1.000
_cell.angle_alpha   90.00
_cell.angle_beta   90.00
_cell.angle_gamma   90.00
#
_symmetry.space_group_name_H-M   'P 1'
#
loop_
_entity.id
_entity.type
_entity.pdbx_description
1 polymer ?
#
loop_
_entity_poly.entity_id
_entity_poly.type
_entity_poly.pdbx_seq_one_letter_code
_entity_poly.pdbx_strand_id
1 'polypeptide(L)'
;MDKKLIARVRKMEDDFNMVRDIMDDMEMAVYNFEAVQRRIERLFQYMEDGQFLKDFEADERGELPKDMERGVLSEDALDQLLVDVTRMRNRLKELVADVKPKKDEEIIGFEEFDPLYNEPGEIPDDCGSYIVVAREEGEGFPYLSKEPEEFEGQDVLYVGEAENLRKVADIFKGNSAQSALRLNIGALHCLNPVKTKDGIRFSAEEERWLSKWMNENLLFYYQVNPQHEEVTRLLADELDPVLNLGHASPAWEDLRKRLDVLRNNCIEDADYEKVNTKKTVIRVPKKGMDLETAIRMAVEDNASRIPEKFGVATVETLIYFTGHEEDGALAMLFGAVNEYGEKEQSVTFWSDDFAGENGIRKFLKSPEGKFFKGDEDSEDFQLVTKAGNPKLPALIVAVMKKFLEIDEETKLSITTSAQTYKK
;
A
#
# COMPACT_ATOMS: atom_id res chain seq x y z
N MET A 1 25.84 60.82 -1.05
CA MET A 1 25.44 59.49 -1.50
C MET A 1 26.57 58.53 -1.28
N ASP A 2 26.34 57.44 -0.53
CA ASP A 2 27.41 56.50 -0.17
C ASP A 2 27.77 55.61 -1.38
N LYS A 3 28.95 55.85 -1.95
CA LYS A 3 29.48 55.11 -3.11
C LYS A 3 29.62 53.61 -2.85
N LYS A 4 29.91 53.23 -1.59
CA LYS A 4 30.03 51.79 -1.21
C LYS A 4 28.67 51.09 -1.20
N LEU A 5 27.61 51.79 -0.76
CA LEU A 5 26.24 51.28 -0.80
C LEU A 5 25.80 51.04 -2.25
N ILE A 6 26.02 52.03 -3.13
CA ILE A 6 25.66 51.91 -4.54
C ILE A 6 26.39 50.75 -5.24
N ALA A 7 27.69 50.59 -4.98
CA ALA A 7 28.49 49.52 -5.56
C ALA A 7 27.99 48.14 -5.09
N ARG A 8 27.62 48.01 -3.82
CA ARG A 8 27.09 46.77 -3.25
C ARG A 8 25.74 46.41 -3.85
N VAL A 9 24.81 47.36 -3.93
CA VAL A 9 23.48 47.16 -4.51
C VAL A 9 23.59 46.75 -5.97
N ARG A 10 24.44 47.43 -6.76
CA ARG A 10 24.66 47.03 -8.17
C ARG A 10 25.16 45.61 -8.32
N LYS A 11 26.14 45.23 -7.51
CA LYS A 11 26.64 43.85 -7.53
C LYS A 11 25.56 42.82 -7.21
N MET A 12 24.72 43.06 -6.20
CA MET A 12 23.61 42.18 -5.86
C MET A 12 22.54 42.14 -6.96
N GLU A 13 22.28 43.24 -7.65
CA GLU A 13 21.39 43.28 -8.78
C GLU A 13 21.91 42.48 -9.99
N ASP A 14 23.23 42.56 -10.24
CA ASP A 14 23.88 41.76 -11.27
C ASP A 14 23.80 40.26 -10.95
N ASP A 15 24.09 39.88 -9.69
CA ASP A 15 23.99 38.50 -9.21
C ASP A 15 22.53 38.00 -9.30
N PHE A 16 21.56 38.80 -8.87
CA PHE A 16 20.13 38.48 -8.95
C PHE A 16 19.66 38.23 -10.40
N ASN A 17 20.01 39.12 -11.32
CA ASN A 17 19.60 38.96 -12.72
C ASN A 17 20.24 37.71 -13.36
N MET A 18 21.50 37.43 -13.05
CA MET A 18 22.20 36.22 -13.53
C MET A 18 21.53 34.95 -13.02
N VAL A 19 21.19 34.90 -11.74
CA VAL A 19 20.52 33.71 -11.13
C VAL A 19 19.15 33.51 -11.77
N ARG A 20 18.37 34.59 -11.92
CA ARG A 20 17.04 34.51 -12.54
C ARG A 20 17.10 33.95 -13.96
N ASP A 21 18.00 34.51 -14.80
CA ASP A 21 18.15 34.07 -16.19
C ASP A 21 18.55 32.60 -16.29
N ILE A 22 19.42 32.11 -15.39
CA ILE A 22 19.81 30.68 -15.31
C ILE A 22 18.62 29.82 -14.85
N MET A 23 17.81 30.28 -13.89
CA MET A 23 16.63 29.55 -13.43
C MET A 23 15.59 29.38 -14.55
N ASP A 24 15.33 30.41 -15.33
CA ASP A 24 14.42 30.35 -16.48
C ASP A 24 14.91 29.34 -17.54
N ASP A 25 16.23 29.31 -17.81
CA ASP A 25 16.85 28.33 -18.72
C ASP A 25 16.74 26.90 -18.18
N MET A 26 16.95 26.70 -16.88
CA MET A 26 16.83 25.38 -16.22
C MET A 26 15.38 24.88 -16.25
N GLU A 27 14.40 25.70 -15.95
CA GLU A 27 12.99 25.33 -16.00
C GLU A 27 12.59 24.83 -17.40
N MET A 28 13.02 25.57 -18.45
CA MET A 28 12.78 25.16 -19.83
C MET A 28 13.50 23.84 -20.17
N ALA A 29 14.72 23.62 -19.67
CA ALA A 29 15.47 22.38 -19.89
C ALA A 29 14.79 21.19 -19.20
N VAL A 30 14.30 21.36 -17.97
CA VAL A 30 13.55 20.33 -17.22
C VAL A 30 12.26 19.99 -17.97
N TYR A 31 11.47 20.97 -18.37
CA TYR A 31 10.25 20.77 -19.15
C TYR A 31 10.50 19.96 -20.43
N ASN A 32 11.55 20.31 -21.19
CA ASN A 32 11.93 19.58 -22.40
C ASN A 32 12.38 18.15 -22.10
N PHE A 33 13.08 17.92 -21.00
CA PHE A 33 13.53 16.60 -20.57
C PHE A 33 12.35 15.71 -20.14
N GLU A 34 11.36 16.27 -19.43
CA GLU A 34 10.11 15.57 -19.08
C GLU A 34 9.32 15.16 -20.32
N ALA A 35 9.22 16.05 -21.32
CA ALA A 35 8.50 15.79 -22.57
C ALA A 35 9.08 14.60 -23.38
N VAL A 36 10.36 14.26 -23.20
CA VAL A 36 11.02 13.16 -23.90
C VAL A 36 11.14 11.88 -23.09
N GLN A 37 10.73 11.81 -21.82
CA GLN A 37 10.88 10.65 -20.94
C GLN A 37 10.34 9.35 -21.57
N ARG A 38 9.12 9.39 -22.10
CA ARG A 38 8.52 8.21 -22.78
C ARG A 38 9.30 7.75 -24.03
N ARG A 39 10.06 8.64 -24.66
CA ARG A 39 10.92 8.29 -25.79
C ARG A 39 12.20 7.63 -25.30
N ILE A 40 12.78 8.15 -24.23
CA ILE A 40 13.93 7.57 -23.55
C ILE A 40 13.62 6.14 -23.08
N GLU A 41 12.49 5.92 -22.42
CA GLU A 41 12.05 4.60 -21.97
C GLU A 41 11.93 3.60 -23.13
N ARG A 42 11.36 4.03 -24.27
CA ARG A 42 11.28 3.18 -25.46
C ARG A 42 12.63 2.83 -26.05
N LEU A 43 13.61 3.73 -25.98
CA LEU A 43 14.97 3.44 -26.45
C LEU A 43 15.69 2.45 -25.53
N PHE A 44 15.52 2.55 -24.21
CA PHE A 44 16.01 1.55 -23.27
C PHE A 44 15.38 0.18 -23.53
N GLN A 45 14.06 0.11 -23.65
CA GLN A 45 13.34 -1.13 -23.97
C GLN A 45 13.82 -1.75 -25.29
N TYR A 46 14.02 -0.95 -26.33
CA TYR A 46 14.49 -1.38 -27.63
C TYR A 46 15.86 -2.08 -27.58
N MET A 47 16.75 -1.63 -26.68
CA MET A 47 18.03 -2.29 -26.40
C MET A 47 17.86 -3.57 -25.57
N GLU A 48 17.06 -3.51 -24.50
CA GLU A 48 16.94 -4.59 -23.50
C GLU A 48 16.19 -5.82 -24.01
N ASP A 49 15.14 -5.64 -24.82
CA ASP A 49 14.30 -6.75 -25.32
C ASP A 49 14.89 -7.46 -26.56
N GLY A 50 16.09 -7.06 -27.01
CA GLY A 50 16.81 -7.63 -28.11
C GLY A 50 16.23 -7.29 -29.49
N GLN A 51 15.30 -6.33 -29.59
CA GLN A 51 14.77 -5.90 -30.89
C GLN A 51 15.81 -5.11 -31.68
N PHE A 52 16.65 -4.31 -31.01
CA PHE A 52 17.77 -3.61 -31.59
C PHE A 52 18.67 -4.57 -32.40
N LEU A 53 19.07 -5.70 -31.82
CA LEU A 53 19.97 -6.66 -32.45
C LEU A 53 19.36 -7.26 -33.72
N LYS A 54 18.05 -7.57 -33.70
CA LYS A 54 17.33 -8.09 -34.87
C LYS A 54 17.27 -7.09 -36.02
N ASP A 55 17.02 -5.83 -35.70
CA ASP A 55 16.92 -4.77 -36.70
C ASP A 55 18.31 -4.39 -37.26
N PHE A 56 19.34 -4.41 -36.42
CA PHE A 56 20.73 -4.26 -36.83
C PHE A 56 21.16 -5.36 -37.82
N GLU A 57 20.89 -6.63 -37.50
CA GLU A 57 21.16 -7.74 -38.40
C GLU A 57 20.41 -7.65 -39.74
N ALA A 58 19.15 -7.15 -39.70
CA ALA A 58 18.36 -6.92 -40.91
C ALA A 58 18.96 -5.80 -41.78
N ASP A 59 19.50 -4.76 -41.16
CA ASP A 59 20.23 -3.70 -41.89
C ASP A 59 21.51 -4.23 -42.52
N GLU A 60 22.30 -5.04 -41.81
CA GLU A 60 23.51 -5.67 -42.39
C GLU A 60 23.17 -6.59 -43.57
N ARG A 61 22.03 -7.27 -43.57
CA ARG A 61 21.53 -8.04 -44.70
C ARG A 61 20.97 -7.20 -45.84
N GLY A 62 20.91 -5.85 -45.67
CA GLY A 62 20.41 -4.92 -46.66
C GLY A 62 18.90 -4.94 -46.85
N GLU A 63 18.15 -5.36 -45.85
CA GLU A 63 16.70 -5.47 -45.89
C GLU A 63 16.00 -4.10 -45.70
N LEU A 64 16.74 -3.08 -45.19
CA LEU A 64 16.21 -1.73 -44.99
C LEU A 64 16.42 -0.81 -46.23
N PRO A 65 15.47 0.14 -46.47
CA PRO A 65 15.60 1.09 -47.56
C PRO A 65 16.88 1.94 -47.44
N LYS A 66 17.57 2.21 -48.55
CA LYS A 66 18.87 2.92 -48.58
C LYS A 66 18.77 4.41 -48.14
N ASP A 67 17.58 5.00 -48.29
CA ASP A 67 17.26 6.40 -47.94
C ASP A 67 16.71 6.56 -46.55
N MET A 68 16.58 5.48 -45.77
CA MET A 68 16.14 5.51 -44.39
C MET A 68 17.24 6.02 -43.45
N GLU A 69 16.92 6.92 -42.54
CA GLU A 69 17.82 7.31 -41.44
C GLU A 69 18.02 6.13 -40.48
N ARG A 70 19.30 5.83 -40.16
CA ARG A 70 19.71 4.62 -39.41
C ARG A 70 20.55 4.95 -38.19
N GLY A 71 20.48 6.20 -37.69
CA GLY A 71 21.25 6.59 -36.51
C GLY A 71 20.96 5.75 -35.29
N VAL A 72 19.73 5.27 -35.14
CA VAL A 72 19.32 4.38 -34.04
C VAL A 72 19.93 2.98 -34.13
N LEU A 73 20.33 2.53 -35.31
CA LEU A 73 21.01 1.23 -35.55
C LEU A 73 22.54 1.30 -35.40
N SER A 74 23.10 2.47 -35.11
CA SER A 74 24.47 2.59 -34.67
C SER A 74 24.59 2.22 -33.22
N GLU A 75 25.16 1.05 -32.91
CA GLU A 75 25.38 0.55 -31.55
C GLU A 75 26.08 1.61 -30.68
N ASP A 76 27.16 2.17 -31.17
CA ASP A 76 27.93 3.20 -30.48
C ASP A 76 27.09 4.46 -30.22
N ALA A 77 26.25 4.90 -31.17
CA ALA A 77 25.47 6.13 -31.03
C ALA A 77 24.28 5.97 -30.04
N LEU A 78 23.59 4.83 -30.11
CA LEU A 78 22.47 4.55 -29.21
C LEU A 78 22.97 4.28 -27.78
N ASP A 79 24.01 3.45 -27.62
CA ASP A 79 24.61 3.17 -26.32
C ASP A 79 25.14 4.46 -25.66
N GLN A 80 25.88 5.28 -26.40
CA GLN A 80 26.38 6.56 -25.90
C GLN A 80 25.24 7.51 -25.47
N LEU A 81 24.14 7.57 -26.23
CA LEU A 81 22.98 8.38 -25.86
C LEU A 81 22.35 7.92 -24.53
N LEU A 82 22.18 6.60 -24.34
CA LEU A 82 21.60 6.05 -23.13
C LEU A 82 22.53 6.22 -21.91
N VAL A 83 23.85 6.11 -22.13
CA VAL A 83 24.87 6.43 -21.11
C VAL A 83 24.80 7.91 -20.74
N ASP A 84 24.68 8.82 -21.71
CA ASP A 84 24.59 10.25 -21.47
C ASP A 84 23.29 10.63 -20.69
N VAL A 85 22.18 10.00 -21.03
CA VAL A 85 20.92 10.16 -20.28
C VAL A 85 21.09 9.71 -18.83
N THR A 86 21.70 8.54 -18.61
CA THR A 86 21.94 8.01 -17.27
C THR A 86 22.88 8.92 -16.47
N ARG A 87 23.96 9.38 -17.10
CA ARG A 87 24.91 10.32 -16.50
C ARG A 87 24.23 11.64 -16.13
N MET A 88 23.36 12.18 -17.01
CA MET A 88 22.63 13.41 -16.74
C MET A 88 21.67 13.26 -15.57
N ARG A 89 20.89 12.14 -15.53
CA ARG A 89 20.02 11.83 -14.40
C ARG A 89 20.78 11.77 -13.07
N ASN A 90 21.93 11.11 -13.05
CA ASN A 90 22.76 11.03 -11.86
C ASN A 90 23.32 12.40 -11.44
N ARG A 91 23.77 13.20 -12.42
CA ARG A 91 24.24 14.56 -12.15
C ARG A 91 23.15 15.48 -11.61
N LEU A 92 21.91 15.36 -12.14
CA LEU A 92 20.76 16.09 -11.58
C LEU A 92 20.46 15.65 -10.14
N LYS A 93 20.51 14.35 -9.86
CA LYS A 93 20.36 13.85 -8.47
C LYS A 93 21.46 14.37 -7.54
N GLU A 94 22.71 14.39 -7.99
CA GLU A 94 23.82 14.94 -7.21
C GLU A 94 23.66 16.45 -6.98
N LEU A 95 23.24 17.22 -8.01
CA LEU A 95 22.99 18.66 -7.87
C LEU A 95 21.86 18.96 -6.89
N VAL A 96 20.79 18.15 -6.93
CA VAL A 96 19.67 18.27 -5.95
C VAL A 96 20.14 17.87 -4.56
N ALA A 97 21.01 16.84 -4.44
CA ALA A 97 21.59 16.44 -3.17
C ALA A 97 22.57 17.48 -2.61
N ASP A 98 23.33 18.16 -3.50
CA ASP A 98 24.23 19.26 -3.09
C ASP A 98 23.50 20.58 -2.79
N VAL A 99 22.32 20.76 -3.35
CA VAL A 99 21.39 21.88 -3.05
C VAL A 99 20.50 21.55 -1.85
N LYS A 100 20.68 20.37 -1.22
CA LYS A 100 20.12 20.22 0.13
C LYS A 100 20.62 21.41 0.96
N PRO A 101 19.72 22.23 1.49
CA PRO A 101 20.13 23.27 2.42
C PRO A 101 21.08 22.58 3.41
N LYS A 102 22.23 23.21 3.68
CA LYS A 102 23.13 22.72 4.72
C LYS A 102 22.24 22.44 5.91
N LYS A 103 22.49 21.35 6.62
CA LYS A 103 21.72 20.90 7.79
C LYS A 103 21.50 22.01 8.86
N ASP A 104 22.07 23.20 8.63
CA ASP A 104 22.00 24.41 9.46
C ASP A 104 21.24 25.57 8.78
N GLU A 105 20.74 25.43 7.53
CA GLU A 105 19.70 26.30 7.02
C GLU A 105 18.38 25.63 7.42
N GLU A 106 17.94 25.93 8.66
CA GLU A 106 16.55 25.76 9.10
C GLU A 106 15.66 26.01 7.89
N ILE A 107 14.72 25.09 7.58
CA ILE A 107 13.54 25.46 6.79
C ILE A 107 12.93 26.57 7.63
N ILE A 108 13.27 27.82 7.27
CA ILE A 108 13.08 28.99 8.09
C ILE A 108 11.63 29.02 8.51
N GLY A 109 11.36 28.68 9.74
CA GLY A 109 10.15 28.98 10.43
C GLY A 109 9.21 27.87 10.83
N PHE A 110 9.57 26.58 10.76
CA PHE A 110 8.76 25.54 11.44
C PHE A 110 9.17 25.48 12.92
N GLU A 111 8.18 25.60 13.79
CA GLU A 111 8.32 25.44 15.24
C GLU A 111 7.72 24.10 15.64
N GLU A 112 8.40 23.37 16.51
CA GLU A 112 7.94 22.11 17.07
C GLU A 112 6.91 22.34 18.17
N PHE A 113 5.84 21.56 18.16
CA PHE A 113 4.90 21.44 19.25
C PHE A 113 4.76 19.97 19.65
N ASP A 114 5.17 19.67 20.88
CA ASP A 114 5.01 18.35 21.46
C ASP A 114 3.73 18.32 22.34
N PRO A 115 2.69 17.56 21.94
CA PRO A 115 1.43 17.52 22.69
C PRO A 115 1.54 16.91 24.09
N LEU A 116 2.68 16.26 24.44
CA LEU A 116 2.94 15.75 25.78
C LEU A 116 3.44 16.86 26.74
N TYR A 117 4.18 17.84 26.22
CA TYR A 117 4.90 18.81 27.02
C TYR A 117 4.46 20.25 26.82
N ASN A 118 3.82 20.57 25.68
CA ASN A 118 3.39 21.90 25.34
C ASN A 118 1.88 22.10 25.54
N GLU A 119 1.48 23.32 25.86
CA GLU A 119 0.07 23.70 25.95
C GLU A 119 -0.40 24.33 24.62
N PRO A 120 -1.62 24.02 24.13
CA PRO A 120 -2.14 24.59 22.89
C PRO A 120 -2.11 26.13 22.81
N GLY A 121 -2.09 26.79 23.96
CA GLY A 121 -1.95 28.25 24.06
C GLY A 121 -0.61 28.80 23.60
N GLU A 122 0.42 27.97 23.46
CA GLU A 122 1.73 28.34 22.95
C GLU A 122 1.75 28.50 21.42
N ILE A 123 0.81 27.84 20.72
CA ILE A 123 0.66 27.97 19.26
C ILE A 123 -0.01 29.31 18.92
N PRO A 124 0.49 30.06 17.94
CA PRO A 124 -0.11 31.32 17.49
C PRO A 124 -1.56 31.16 16.98
N ASP A 125 -2.36 32.20 17.19
CA ASP A 125 -3.75 32.28 16.70
C ASP A 125 -3.81 32.88 15.28
N ASP A 126 -2.87 32.41 14.43
CA ASP A 126 -2.64 32.90 13.06
C ASP A 126 -2.77 31.76 12.05
N CYS A 127 -2.91 32.11 10.76
CA CYS A 127 -2.93 31.13 9.68
C CYS A 127 -1.54 30.58 9.39
N GLY A 128 -1.48 29.35 8.89
CA GLY A 128 -0.20 28.73 8.55
C GLY A 128 -0.32 27.30 8.03
N SER A 129 0.84 26.72 7.78
CA SER A 129 1.02 25.33 7.37
C SER A 129 1.52 24.49 8.53
N TYR A 130 1.25 23.18 8.50
CA TYR A 130 1.73 22.29 9.55
C TYR A 130 2.05 20.89 9.00
N ILE A 131 2.95 20.21 9.70
CA ILE A 131 3.39 18.85 9.42
C ILE A 131 3.16 18.00 10.67
N VAL A 132 2.59 16.82 10.51
CA VAL A 132 2.47 15.83 11.58
C VAL A 132 3.39 14.66 11.24
N VAL A 133 4.26 14.31 12.19
CA VAL A 133 5.24 13.24 12.03
C VAL A 133 5.06 12.17 13.11
N ALA A 134 5.55 10.96 12.84
CA ALA A 134 5.65 9.91 13.84
C ALA A 134 6.85 10.18 14.74
N ARG A 135 6.70 10.01 16.06
CA ARG A 135 7.78 10.16 17.04
C ARG A 135 8.76 8.99 16.91
N GLU A 136 10.07 9.24 16.91
CA GLU A 136 11.12 8.23 16.73
C GLU A 136 11.04 7.08 17.78
N GLU A 137 10.75 7.42 19.04
CA GLU A 137 10.61 6.45 20.14
C GLU A 137 9.17 5.90 20.27
N GLY A 138 8.26 6.26 19.35
CA GLY A 138 6.86 5.88 19.40
C GLY A 138 6.61 4.43 18.95
N GLU A 139 5.38 3.97 19.15
CA GLU A 139 4.91 2.74 18.52
C GLU A 139 4.87 2.97 16.99
N GLY A 140 5.59 2.14 16.23
CA GLY A 140 5.66 2.26 14.78
C GLY A 140 4.27 2.31 14.15
N PHE A 141 4.13 3.05 13.04
CA PHE A 141 2.84 3.22 12.39
C PHE A 141 2.43 1.90 11.71
N PRO A 142 1.25 1.34 12.04
CA PRO A 142 0.89 0.00 11.59
C PRO A 142 0.69 -0.04 10.07
N TYR A 143 1.27 -1.05 9.42
CA TYR A 143 0.94 -1.47 8.07
C TYR A 143 1.35 -0.55 6.91
N LEU A 144 2.48 0.13 7.03
CA LEU A 144 3.07 0.82 5.88
C LEU A 144 3.85 -0.18 5.02
N SER A 145 3.55 -0.20 3.72
CA SER A 145 4.25 -1.05 2.74
C SER A 145 5.52 -0.39 2.18
N LYS A 146 5.73 0.88 2.47
CA LYS A 146 6.85 1.73 2.05
C LYS A 146 7.27 2.58 3.24
N GLU A 147 8.55 2.91 3.32
CA GLU A 147 9.05 3.91 4.29
C GLU A 147 8.56 5.31 3.86
N PRO A 148 8.00 6.10 4.79
CA PRO A 148 7.62 7.49 4.53
C PRO A 148 8.84 8.37 4.21
N GLU A 149 8.61 9.55 3.65
CA GLU A 149 9.63 10.60 3.63
C GLU A 149 9.80 11.17 5.05
N GLU A 150 10.99 11.70 5.34
CA GLU A 150 11.34 12.19 6.67
C GLU A 150 11.33 13.73 6.73
N PHE A 151 10.89 14.28 7.86
CA PHE A 151 11.08 15.68 8.26
C PHE A 151 11.72 15.70 9.64
N GLU A 152 12.84 16.41 9.79
CA GLU A 152 13.67 16.44 11.02
C GLU A 152 14.06 15.04 11.54
N GLY A 153 14.24 14.07 10.61
CA GLY A 153 14.57 12.68 10.92
C GLY A 153 13.41 11.83 11.41
N GLN A 154 12.18 12.29 11.20
CA GLN A 154 10.95 11.61 11.65
C GLN A 154 10.00 11.39 10.47
N ASP A 155 9.30 10.27 10.45
CA ASP A 155 8.38 9.86 9.37
C ASP A 155 7.22 10.85 9.22
N VAL A 156 7.07 11.43 8.02
CA VAL A 156 5.98 12.36 7.71
C VAL A 156 4.68 11.61 7.47
N LEU A 157 3.68 11.90 8.29
CA LEU A 157 2.36 11.28 8.18
C LEU A 157 1.34 12.18 7.50
N TYR A 158 1.37 13.49 7.76
CA TYR A 158 0.36 14.40 7.26
C TYR A 158 0.92 15.82 7.13
N VAL A 159 0.52 16.50 6.06
CA VAL A 159 0.78 17.93 5.85
C VAL A 159 -0.57 18.62 5.69
N GLY A 160 -0.75 19.75 6.35
CA GLY A 160 -2.01 20.48 6.31
C GLY A 160 -1.84 21.99 6.45
N GLU A 161 -2.95 22.68 6.26
CA GLU A 161 -3.07 24.12 6.40
C GLU A 161 -4.18 24.47 7.39
N ALA A 162 -4.10 25.65 7.97
CA ALA A 162 -5.13 26.15 8.87
C ALA A 162 -5.23 27.67 8.83
N GLU A 163 -6.44 28.18 8.85
CA GLU A 163 -6.73 29.60 9.11
C GLU A 163 -6.37 30.01 10.56
N ASN A 164 -6.23 29.03 11.43
CA ASN A 164 -5.89 29.21 12.83
C ASN A 164 -5.14 27.98 13.33
N LEU A 165 -3.80 28.10 13.43
CA LEU A 165 -2.91 27.03 13.85
C LEU A 165 -3.20 26.51 15.27
N ARG A 166 -3.61 27.39 16.22
CA ARG A 166 -3.94 26.97 17.58
C ARG A 166 -5.09 25.95 17.60
N LYS A 167 -6.07 26.10 16.70
CA LYS A 167 -7.19 25.13 16.60
C LYS A 167 -6.75 23.79 16.06
N VAL A 168 -5.61 23.71 15.35
CA VAL A 168 -5.10 22.43 14.87
C VAL A 168 -4.66 21.54 16.02
N ALA A 169 -4.16 22.12 17.14
CA ALA A 169 -3.85 21.33 18.32
C ALA A 169 -5.07 20.59 18.91
N ASP A 170 -6.30 21.03 18.58
CA ASP A 170 -7.52 20.33 18.96
C ASP A 170 -7.66 18.96 18.27
N ILE A 171 -6.91 18.69 17.18
CA ILE A 171 -6.88 17.37 16.55
C ILE A 171 -6.37 16.30 17.53
N PHE A 172 -5.54 16.64 18.48
CA PHE A 172 -5.03 15.72 19.49
C PHE A 172 -6.04 15.42 20.61
N LYS A 173 -7.08 16.24 20.76
CA LYS A 173 -8.12 16.12 21.81
C LYS A 173 -9.55 16.06 21.27
N GLY A 174 -9.73 16.25 19.95
CA GLY A 174 -11.05 16.36 19.30
C GLY A 174 -11.75 15.03 19.04
N ASN A 175 -12.65 15.03 18.08
CA ASN A 175 -13.28 13.81 17.60
C ASN A 175 -13.06 13.62 16.09
N SER A 176 -13.11 12.37 15.65
CA SER A 176 -12.77 11.97 14.29
C SER A 176 -13.77 12.46 13.23
N ALA A 177 -14.99 12.85 13.59
CA ALA A 177 -15.97 13.41 12.65
C ALA A 177 -15.53 14.78 12.07
N GLN A 178 -14.60 15.46 12.75
CA GLN A 178 -14.09 16.78 12.37
C GLN A 178 -12.64 16.76 11.85
N SER A 179 -11.99 15.59 11.85
CA SER A 179 -10.59 15.46 11.47
C SER A 179 -10.36 14.21 10.64
N ALA A 180 -10.04 14.42 9.34
CA ALA A 180 -9.68 13.32 8.44
C ALA A 180 -8.43 12.58 8.95
N LEU A 181 -7.45 13.29 9.50
CA LEU A 181 -6.25 12.69 10.09
C LEU A 181 -6.61 11.71 11.23
N ARG A 182 -7.41 12.15 12.21
CA ARG A 182 -7.85 11.28 13.30
C ARG A 182 -8.63 10.06 12.79
N LEU A 183 -9.52 10.27 11.83
CA LEU A 183 -10.30 9.18 11.24
C LEU A 183 -9.40 8.17 10.53
N ASN A 184 -8.38 8.64 9.80
CA ASN A 184 -7.42 7.78 9.12
C ASN A 184 -6.57 6.98 10.12
N ILE A 185 -6.02 7.64 11.13
CA ILE A 185 -5.21 6.97 12.16
C ILE A 185 -6.03 5.92 12.91
N GLY A 186 -7.23 6.28 13.39
CA GLY A 186 -8.09 5.34 14.10
C GLY A 186 -8.53 4.16 13.23
N ALA A 187 -8.78 4.40 11.93
CA ALA A 187 -9.10 3.33 10.99
C ALA A 187 -7.93 2.35 10.81
N LEU A 188 -6.69 2.84 10.71
CA LEU A 188 -5.49 1.99 10.64
C LEU A 188 -5.26 1.17 11.90
N HIS A 189 -5.67 1.68 13.05
CA HIS A 189 -5.70 0.93 14.31
C HIS A 189 -6.93 0.03 14.47
N CYS A 190 -7.70 -0.17 13.39
CA CYS A 190 -8.89 -1.02 13.37
C CYS A 190 -9.97 -0.60 14.39
N LEU A 191 -10.04 0.69 14.73
CA LEU A 191 -11.16 1.21 15.55
C LEU A 191 -12.47 1.13 14.75
N ASN A 192 -13.60 0.96 15.45
CA ASN A 192 -14.88 0.78 14.79
C ASN A 192 -15.54 2.11 14.46
N PRO A 193 -15.65 2.50 13.18
CA PRO A 193 -16.30 3.73 12.80
C PRO A 193 -17.82 3.63 13.04
N VAL A 194 -18.39 4.69 13.61
CA VAL A 194 -19.83 4.84 13.84
C VAL A 194 -20.33 6.03 13.03
N LYS A 195 -21.34 5.80 12.20
CA LYS A 195 -21.98 6.87 11.44
C LYS A 195 -22.92 7.69 12.35
N THR A 196 -22.70 9.00 12.39
CA THR A 196 -23.50 9.95 13.16
C THR A 196 -24.08 11.03 12.25
N LYS A 197 -24.89 11.93 12.82
CA LYS A 197 -25.42 13.09 12.08
C LYS A 197 -24.32 14.07 11.64
N ASP A 198 -23.23 14.12 12.40
CA ASP A 198 -22.11 15.05 12.20
C ASP A 198 -20.97 14.44 11.37
N GLY A 199 -21.11 13.17 10.93
CA GLY A 199 -20.10 12.45 10.17
C GLY A 199 -19.76 11.09 10.77
N ILE A 200 -18.64 10.51 10.33
CA ILE A 200 -18.11 9.24 10.84
C ILE A 200 -17.14 9.54 11.99
N ARG A 201 -17.31 8.87 13.12
CA ARG A 201 -16.42 8.96 14.29
C ARG A 201 -16.29 7.61 14.98
N PHE A 202 -15.44 7.53 15.97
CA PHE A 202 -15.32 6.35 16.85
C PHE A 202 -16.19 6.50 18.12
N SER A 203 -16.32 5.44 18.90
CA SER A 203 -16.98 5.49 20.20
C SER A 203 -16.24 6.45 21.15
N ALA A 204 -16.91 6.94 22.20
CA ALA A 204 -16.27 7.85 23.15
C ALA A 204 -15.05 7.24 23.88
N GLU A 205 -15.00 5.92 24.01
CA GLU A 205 -13.87 5.19 24.59
C GLU A 205 -12.72 5.13 23.60
N GLU A 206 -12.98 4.76 22.35
CA GLU A 206 -12.00 4.71 21.27
C GLU A 206 -11.43 6.10 20.95
N GLU A 207 -12.26 7.16 20.97
CA GLU A 207 -11.78 8.55 20.80
C GLU A 207 -10.80 8.96 21.92
N ARG A 208 -11.06 8.54 23.17
CA ARG A 208 -10.12 8.79 24.29
C ARG A 208 -8.81 8.03 24.11
N TRP A 209 -8.90 6.76 23.71
CA TRP A 209 -7.73 5.95 23.39
C TRP A 209 -6.92 6.58 22.27
N LEU A 210 -7.57 6.96 21.17
CA LEU A 210 -6.95 7.59 20.02
C LEU A 210 -6.25 8.91 20.39
N SER A 211 -6.90 9.75 21.21
CA SER A 211 -6.28 10.99 21.71
C SER A 211 -5.01 10.71 22.52
N LYS A 212 -5.05 9.70 23.39
CA LYS A 212 -3.88 9.30 24.16
C LYS A 212 -2.78 8.80 23.25
N TRP A 213 -3.09 7.89 22.33
CA TRP A 213 -2.13 7.34 21.38
C TRP A 213 -1.48 8.44 20.54
N MET A 214 -2.29 9.35 19.97
CA MET A 214 -1.76 10.47 19.17
C MET A 214 -0.82 11.37 19.95
N ASN A 215 -1.15 11.70 21.20
CA ASN A 215 -0.26 12.51 22.05
C ASN A 215 1.07 11.80 22.34
N GLU A 216 1.06 10.49 22.52
CA GLU A 216 2.24 9.70 22.87
C GLU A 216 3.13 9.41 21.66
N ASN A 217 2.56 9.35 20.44
CA ASN A 217 3.23 8.84 19.26
C ASN A 217 3.45 9.85 18.12
N LEU A 218 2.91 11.07 18.23
CA LEU A 218 3.01 12.07 17.18
C LEU A 218 3.63 13.37 17.69
N LEU A 219 4.30 14.07 16.76
CA LEU A 219 4.74 15.46 16.91
C LEU A 219 4.09 16.32 15.84
N PHE A 220 4.03 17.60 16.09
CA PHE A 220 3.42 18.60 15.25
C PHE A 220 4.39 19.76 15.03
N TYR A 221 4.71 20.03 13.78
CA TYR A 221 5.50 21.17 13.36
C TYR A 221 4.59 22.18 12.67
N TYR A 222 4.71 23.47 12.99
CA TYR A 222 3.89 24.50 12.39
C TYR A 222 4.71 25.71 11.94
N GLN A 223 4.21 26.39 10.93
CA GLN A 223 4.76 27.64 10.43
C GLN A 223 3.64 28.65 10.20
N VAL A 224 3.77 29.83 10.83
CA VAL A 224 2.88 30.96 10.55
C VAL A 224 3.24 31.53 9.19
N ASN A 225 2.33 31.48 8.21
CA ASN A 225 2.52 32.13 6.94
C ASN A 225 1.19 32.48 6.26
N PRO A 226 1.07 33.64 5.60
CA PRO A 226 -0.14 34.07 4.94
C PRO A 226 -0.39 33.34 3.59
N GLN A 227 0.61 32.60 3.07
CA GLN A 227 0.55 31.82 1.83
C GLN A 227 0.43 30.32 2.13
N HIS A 228 -0.23 29.97 3.23
CA HIS A 228 -0.30 28.61 3.76
C HIS A 228 -0.83 27.58 2.75
N GLU A 229 -1.79 27.94 1.88
CA GLU A 229 -2.32 27.05 0.84
C GLU A 229 -1.23 26.62 -0.15
N GLU A 230 -0.43 27.58 -0.63
CA GLU A 230 0.65 27.30 -1.60
C GLU A 230 1.81 26.53 -0.94
N VAL A 231 2.20 26.95 0.25
CA VAL A 231 3.26 26.28 1.03
C VAL A 231 2.87 24.85 1.36
N THR A 232 1.64 24.61 1.81
CA THR A 232 1.13 23.26 2.11
C THR A 232 1.13 22.37 0.87
N ARG A 233 0.74 22.90 -0.29
CA ARG A 233 0.78 22.15 -1.54
C ARG A 233 2.21 21.75 -1.91
N LEU A 234 3.17 22.69 -1.82
CA LEU A 234 4.58 22.38 -2.11
C LEU A 234 5.16 21.36 -1.13
N LEU A 235 4.85 21.48 0.17
CA LEU A 235 5.25 20.50 1.18
C LEU A 235 4.63 19.13 0.92
N ALA A 236 3.36 19.06 0.51
CA ALA A 236 2.71 17.80 0.20
C ALA A 236 3.32 17.12 -1.04
N ASP A 237 3.72 17.91 -2.04
CA ASP A 237 4.40 17.42 -3.25
C ASP A 237 5.83 16.92 -2.95
N GLU A 238 6.53 17.57 -2.02
CA GLU A 238 7.91 17.23 -1.64
C GLU A 238 7.97 16.05 -0.65
N LEU A 239 7.12 16.07 0.37
CA LEU A 239 7.17 15.11 1.48
C LEU A 239 6.29 13.87 1.27
N ASP A 240 5.48 13.81 0.21
CA ASP A 240 4.56 12.70 -0.12
C ASP A 240 3.86 12.08 1.12
N PRO A 241 3.16 12.88 1.94
CA PRO A 241 2.68 12.47 3.26
C PRO A 241 1.68 11.31 3.19
N VAL A 242 1.89 10.30 4.03
CA VAL A 242 1.18 9.02 4.02
C VAL A 242 -0.34 9.14 4.07
N LEU A 243 -0.86 10.10 4.86
CA LEU A 243 -2.29 10.24 5.16
C LEU A 243 -2.98 11.39 4.42
N ASN A 244 -2.30 12.08 3.51
CA ASN A 244 -2.91 13.09 2.63
C ASN A 244 -3.59 12.43 1.43
N LEU A 245 -4.70 11.72 1.65
CA LEU A 245 -5.34 10.85 0.67
C LEU A 245 -5.74 11.54 -0.65
N GLY A 246 -5.92 12.86 -0.65
CA GLY A 246 -6.25 13.66 -1.83
C GLY A 246 -5.06 14.01 -2.72
N HIS A 247 -3.84 13.99 -2.17
CA HIS A 247 -2.59 14.38 -2.83
C HIS A 247 -1.54 13.27 -2.85
N ALA A 248 -1.84 12.11 -2.24
CA ALA A 248 -0.88 11.03 -2.13
C ALA A 248 -0.47 10.49 -3.51
N SER A 249 0.83 10.23 -3.67
CA SER A 249 1.39 9.62 -4.87
C SER A 249 0.81 8.22 -5.16
N PRO A 250 1.03 7.66 -6.36
CA PRO A 250 0.66 6.28 -6.66
C PRO A 250 1.26 5.25 -5.69
N ALA A 251 2.36 5.60 -5.00
CA ALA A 251 2.98 4.73 -4.00
C ALA A 251 2.06 4.38 -2.82
N TRP A 252 1.09 5.26 -2.50
CA TRP A 252 0.13 5.08 -1.41
C TRP A 252 -1.27 4.64 -1.87
N GLU A 253 -1.42 4.22 -3.13
CA GLU A 253 -2.74 3.85 -3.69
C GLU A 253 -3.38 2.69 -2.93
N ASP A 254 -2.62 1.68 -2.55
CA ASP A 254 -3.13 0.53 -1.80
C ASP A 254 -3.55 0.94 -0.38
N LEU A 255 -2.77 1.79 0.29
CA LEU A 255 -3.15 2.34 1.59
C LEU A 255 -4.44 3.17 1.52
N ARG A 256 -4.62 3.97 0.44
CA ARG A 256 -5.86 4.72 0.21
C ARG A 256 -7.07 3.82 0.09
N LYS A 257 -6.97 2.78 -0.74
CA LYS A 257 -8.06 1.79 -0.92
C LYS A 257 -8.43 1.14 0.42
N ARG A 258 -7.42 0.74 1.18
CA ARG A 258 -7.59 0.18 2.51
C ARG A 258 -8.27 1.16 3.47
N LEU A 259 -7.80 2.39 3.55
CA LEU A 259 -8.39 3.43 4.40
C LEU A 259 -9.83 3.75 4.02
N ASP A 260 -10.17 3.78 2.73
CA ASP A 260 -11.55 3.98 2.28
C ASP A 260 -12.48 2.89 2.79
N VAL A 261 -12.05 1.63 2.77
CA VAL A 261 -12.80 0.52 3.33
C VAL A 261 -12.94 0.65 4.85
N LEU A 262 -11.83 0.84 5.56
CA LEU A 262 -11.81 0.90 7.02
C LEU A 262 -12.62 2.09 7.58
N ARG A 263 -12.48 3.27 6.98
CA ARG A 263 -13.22 4.48 7.38
C ARG A 263 -14.73 4.36 7.20
N ASN A 264 -15.17 3.63 6.17
CA ASN A 264 -16.58 3.47 5.83
C ASN A 264 -17.17 2.15 6.33
N ASN A 265 -16.40 1.34 7.04
CA ASN A 265 -16.83 0.05 7.57
C ASN A 265 -17.69 0.19 8.85
N CYS A 266 -18.74 1.04 8.79
CA CYS A 266 -19.71 1.17 9.88
C CYS A 266 -20.55 -0.12 9.95
N ILE A 267 -20.20 -1.01 10.88
CA ILE A 267 -20.88 -2.30 11.08
C ILE A 267 -22.11 -2.07 11.98
N GLU A 268 -23.28 -2.44 11.46
CA GLU A 268 -24.55 -2.39 12.20
C GLU A 268 -24.96 -3.80 12.66
N ASP A 269 -25.77 -3.92 13.72
CA ASP A 269 -26.28 -5.22 14.19
C ASP A 269 -27.00 -6.00 13.09
N ALA A 270 -27.72 -5.30 12.22
CA ALA A 270 -28.39 -5.90 11.06
C ALA A 270 -27.43 -6.60 10.08
N ASP A 271 -26.15 -6.22 10.02
CA ASP A 271 -25.18 -6.85 9.16
C ASP A 271 -24.77 -8.22 9.71
N TYR A 272 -24.66 -8.37 11.03
CA TYR A 272 -24.39 -9.67 11.69
C TYR A 272 -25.58 -10.63 11.54
N GLU A 273 -26.82 -10.12 11.63
CA GLU A 273 -28.05 -10.92 11.48
C GLU A 273 -28.21 -11.49 10.06
N LYS A 274 -27.66 -10.82 9.04
CA LYS A 274 -27.71 -11.28 7.63
C LYS A 274 -26.75 -12.43 7.34
N VAL A 275 -25.80 -12.71 8.21
CA VAL A 275 -24.81 -13.77 7.97
C VAL A 275 -25.44 -15.15 8.18
N ASN A 276 -25.34 -16.02 7.17
CA ASN A 276 -25.80 -17.38 7.29
C ASN A 276 -24.86 -18.24 8.13
N THR A 277 -25.10 -18.33 9.42
CA THR A 277 -24.32 -19.12 10.40
C THR A 277 -24.69 -20.60 10.45
N LYS A 278 -25.69 -21.03 9.66
CA LYS A 278 -26.13 -22.43 9.64
C LYS A 278 -24.97 -23.34 9.20
N LYS A 279 -24.61 -24.31 10.04
CA LYS A 279 -23.63 -25.33 9.70
C LYS A 279 -24.18 -26.24 8.59
N THR A 280 -23.43 -26.44 7.51
CA THR A 280 -23.70 -27.44 6.47
C THR A 280 -22.65 -28.53 6.53
N VAL A 281 -23.07 -29.77 6.24
CA VAL A 281 -22.18 -30.94 6.24
C VAL A 281 -22.42 -31.75 4.97
N ILE A 282 -21.36 -31.96 4.20
CA ILE A 282 -21.32 -32.84 3.04
C ILE A 282 -20.48 -34.07 3.40
N ARG A 283 -20.98 -35.26 3.14
CA ARG A 283 -20.26 -36.52 3.32
C ARG A 283 -20.05 -37.23 2.01
N VAL A 284 -18.83 -37.71 1.77
CA VAL A 284 -18.46 -38.51 0.58
C VAL A 284 -17.72 -39.76 1.00
N PRO A 285 -17.79 -40.85 0.19
CA PRO A 285 -18.59 -41.01 -0.99
C PRO A 285 -20.09 -41.10 -0.71
N LYS A 286 -20.91 -40.58 -1.63
CA LYS A 286 -22.35 -40.71 -1.60
C LYS A 286 -22.85 -40.98 -3.01
N LYS A 287 -23.93 -41.76 -3.17
CA LYS A 287 -24.51 -42.06 -4.49
C LYS A 287 -24.80 -40.76 -5.26
N GLY A 288 -24.15 -40.61 -6.43
CA GLY A 288 -24.29 -39.46 -7.28
C GLY A 288 -23.47 -38.22 -6.86
N MET A 289 -22.53 -38.36 -5.94
CA MET A 289 -21.64 -37.29 -5.49
C MET A 289 -20.22 -37.84 -5.36
N ASP A 290 -19.35 -37.47 -6.26
CA ASP A 290 -17.91 -37.73 -6.19
C ASP A 290 -17.17 -36.65 -5.38
N LEU A 291 -15.89 -36.87 -5.13
CA LEU A 291 -15.04 -35.94 -4.39
C LEU A 291 -15.00 -34.56 -5.03
N GLU A 292 -14.86 -34.48 -6.36
CA GLU A 292 -14.77 -33.22 -7.08
C GLU A 292 -16.04 -32.37 -6.94
N THR A 293 -17.20 -33.03 -7.10
CA THR A 293 -18.51 -32.38 -6.90
C THR A 293 -18.68 -31.87 -5.47
N ALA A 294 -18.28 -32.68 -4.47
CA ALA A 294 -18.38 -32.28 -3.07
C ALA A 294 -17.49 -31.09 -2.72
N ILE A 295 -16.24 -31.09 -3.17
CA ILE A 295 -15.31 -29.97 -2.97
C ILE A 295 -15.81 -28.72 -3.68
N ARG A 296 -16.29 -28.82 -4.93
CA ARG A 296 -16.88 -27.69 -5.64
C ARG A 296 -18.04 -27.08 -4.87
N MET A 297 -18.99 -27.88 -4.43
CA MET A 297 -20.13 -27.41 -3.63
C MET A 297 -19.68 -26.74 -2.33
N ALA A 298 -18.67 -27.28 -1.66
CA ALA A 298 -18.14 -26.71 -0.43
C ALA A 298 -17.44 -25.34 -0.66
N VAL A 299 -16.67 -25.21 -1.72
CA VAL A 299 -16.01 -23.95 -2.13
C VAL A 299 -17.05 -22.88 -2.49
N GLU A 300 -18.10 -23.27 -3.25
CA GLU A 300 -19.22 -22.38 -3.64
C GLU A 300 -20.03 -21.96 -2.39
N ASP A 301 -20.35 -22.89 -1.48
CA ASP A 301 -21.07 -22.61 -0.24
C ASP A 301 -20.27 -21.64 0.66
N ASN A 302 -18.97 -21.89 0.81
CA ASN A 302 -18.05 -21.02 1.55
C ASN A 302 -18.07 -19.60 0.94
N ALA A 303 -17.82 -19.47 -0.37
CA ALA A 303 -17.81 -18.18 -1.07
C ALA A 303 -19.15 -17.42 -0.94
N SER A 304 -20.28 -18.14 -1.02
CA SER A 304 -21.61 -17.53 -0.96
C SER A 304 -21.98 -16.94 0.39
N ARG A 305 -21.30 -17.38 1.46
CA ARG A 305 -21.53 -16.93 2.84
C ARG A 305 -20.64 -15.78 3.26
N ILE A 306 -19.58 -15.46 2.49
CA ILE A 306 -18.70 -14.34 2.78
C ILE A 306 -19.52 -13.06 2.83
N PRO A 307 -19.51 -12.29 3.93
CA PRO A 307 -20.28 -11.06 4.08
C PRO A 307 -19.86 -9.99 3.06
N GLU A 308 -20.59 -8.87 3.00
CA GLU A 308 -20.26 -7.76 2.12
C GLU A 308 -19.25 -6.78 2.76
N LYS A 309 -19.08 -6.83 4.08
CA LYS A 309 -18.23 -5.91 4.83
C LYS A 309 -17.13 -6.63 5.57
N PHE A 310 -15.97 -5.98 5.66
CA PHE A 310 -14.82 -6.40 6.47
C PHE A 310 -15.21 -6.50 7.96
N GLY A 311 -14.69 -7.50 8.67
CA GLY A 311 -14.85 -7.65 10.11
C GLY A 311 -16.23 -8.11 10.60
N VAL A 312 -17.19 -8.39 9.72
CA VAL A 312 -18.53 -8.88 10.11
C VAL A 312 -18.50 -10.35 10.49
N ALA A 313 -17.91 -11.18 9.65
CA ALA A 313 -17.79 -12.62 9.86
C ALA A 313 -16.69 -13.24 9.00
N THR A 314 -16.26 -14.43 9.41
CA THR A 314 -15.46 -15.33 8.59
C THR A 314 -16.22 -16.62 8.30
N VAL A 315 -15.88 -17.28 7.21
CA VAL A 315 -16.50 -18.55 6.79
C VAL A 315 -15.43 -19.63 6.76
N GLU A 316 -15.62 -20.67 7.54
CA GLU A 316 -14.71 -21.80 7.58
C GLU A 316 -15.34 -23.01 6.92
N THR A 317 -14.56 -23.72 6.10
CA THR A 317 -14.89 -25.04 5.61
C THR A 317 -13.75 -25.99 5.98
N LEU A 318 -14.05 -26.99 6.78
CA LEU A 318 -13.09 -27.98 7.29
C LEU A 318 -13.36 -29.33 6.64
N ILE A 319 -12.32 -30.00 6.18
CA ILE A 319 -12.36 -31.31 5.53
C ILE A 319 -11.67 -32.29 6.43
N TYR A 320 -12.38 -33.35 6.84
CA TYR A 320 -11.91 -34.39 7.78
C TYR A 320 -12.11 -35.78 7.22
N PHE A 321 -11.38 -36.73 7.76
CA PHE A 321 -11.81 -38.14 7.68
C PHE A 321 -13.10 -38.35 8.48
N THR A 322 -14.09 -39.01 7.89
CA THR A 322 -15.37 -39.25 8.58
C THR A 322 -15.17 -40.14 9.82
N GLY A 323 -15.59 -39.64 10.97
CA GLY A 323 -15.44 -40.32 12.26
C GLY A 323 -14.09 -40.07 12.95
N HIS A 324 -13.28 -39.16 12.41
CA HIS A 324 -11.96 -38.76 12.91
C HIS A 324 -11.85 -37.22 12.98
N GLU A 325 -12.96 -36.56 13.22
CA GLU A 325 -12.99 -35.07 13.27
C GLU A 325 -12.14 -34.54 14.44
N GLU A 326 -11.85 -35.38 15.48
CA GLU A 326 -11.02 -35.01 16.62
C GLU A 326 -9.51 -35.02 16.29
N ASP A 327 -9.10 -35.73 15.23
CA ASP A 327 -7.69 -35.88 14.84
C ASP A 327 -7.19 -34.65 14.03
N GLY A 328 -8.06 -33.68 13.77
CA GLY A 328 -7.76 -32.46 12.98
C GLY A 328 -8.31 -32.53 11.57
N ALA A 329 -8.27 -31.39 10.89
CA ALA A 329 -8.73 -31.26 9.52
C ALA A 329 -7.59 -31.50 8.53
N LEU A 330 -7.85 -32.25 7.45
CA LEU A 330 -6.93 -32.45 6.32
C LEU A 330 -6.70 -31.18 5.50
N ALA A 331 -7.73 -30.36 5.43
CA ALA A 331 -7.67 -29.09 4.76
C ALA A 331 -8.68 -28.10 5.36
N MET A 332 -8.31 -26.84 5.36
CA MET A 332 -9.18 -25.75 5.76
C MET A 332 -9.35 -24.76 4.61
N LEU A 333 -10.59 -24.41 4.32
CA LEU A 333 -10.93 -23.30 3.43
C LEU A 333 -11.48 -22.17 4.29
N PHE A 334 -10.85 -21.00 4.22
CA PHE A 334 -11.25 -19.83 4.96
C PHE A 334 -11.72 -18.75 4.00
N GLY A 335 -12.89 -18.16 4.25
CA GLY A 335 -13.47 -17.09 3.44
C GLY A 335 -13.73 -15.85 4.27
N ALA A 336 -13.29 -14.70 3.78
CA ALA A 336 -13.48 -13.41 4.44
C ALA A 336 -13.51 -12.26 3.44
N VAL A 337 -13.91 -11.08 3.89
CA VAL A 337 -13.63 -9.81 3.22
C VAL A 337 -12.32 -9.29 3.78
N ASN A 338 -11.36 -8.97 2.91
CA ASN A 338 -10.10 -8.37 3.33
C ASN A 338 -10.25 -6.87 3.63
N GLU A 339 -9.21 -6.26 4.15
CA GLU A 339 -9.16 -4.83 4.49
C GLU A 339 -9.28 -3.88 3.30
N TYR A 340 -9.21 -4.41 2.08
CA TYR A 340 -9.45 -3.67 0.83
C TYR A 340 -10.90 -3.81 0.33
N GLY A 341 -11.77 -4.50 1.07
CA GLY A 341 -13.17 -4.73 0.72
C GLY A 341 -13.38 -5.86 -0.29
N GLU A 342 -12.36 -6.65 -0.60
CA GLU A 342 -12.45 -7.74 -1.55
C GLU A 342 -12.78 -9.05 -0.82
N LYS A 343 -13.65 -9.86 -1.45
CA LYS A 343 -13.96 -11.20 -0.94
C LYS A 343 -12.87 -12.17 -1.36
N GLU A 344 -12.23 -12.77 -0.38
CA GLU A 344 -11.13 -13.73 -0.58
C GLU A 344 -11.48 -15.10 0.01
N GLN A 345 -10.88 -16.13 -0.57
CA GLN A 345 -10.82 -17.46 -0.03
C GLN A 345 -9.36 -17.90 0.07
N SER A 346 -8.97 -18.48 1.20
CA SER A 346 -7.70 -19.19 1.31
C SER A 346 -7.94 -20.66 1.56
N VAL A 347 -7.05 -21.50 1.04
CA VAL A 347 -7.00 -22.92 1.38
C VAL A 347 -5.67 -23.23 2.04
N THR A 348 -5.71 -23.98 3.14
CA THR A 348 -4.56 -24.40 3.90
C THR A 348 -4.50 -25.93 3.95
N PHE A 349 -3.32 -26.51 3.70
CA PHE A 349 -2.97 -27.91 3.93
C PHE A 349 -1.82 -27.94 4.91
N TRP A 350 -1.83 -28.91 5.85
CA TRP A 350 -0.75 -29.05 6.83
C TRP A 350 0.33 -29.99 6.36
N SER A 351 1.57 -29.73 6.73
CA SER A 351 2.75 -30.49 6.28
C SER A 351 2.69 -31.97 6.69
N ASP A 352 2.14 -32.23 7.85
CA ASP A 352 2.05 -33.60 8.42
C ASP A 352 1.13 -34.53 7.62
N ASP A 353 0.21 -33.99 6.83
CA ASP A 353 -0.73 -34.75 6.01
C ASP A 353 -0.15 -35.20 4.66
N PHE A 354 1.03 -34.67 4.27
CA PHE A 354 1.66 -35.01 2.99
C PHE A 354 2.31 -36.39 3.01
N ALA A 355 1.80 -37.32 2.19
CA ALA A 355 2.19 -38.71 2.20
C ALA A 355 3.61 -38.96 1.71
N GLY A 356 4.33 -39.83 2.44
CA GLY A 356 5.64 -40.41 2.10
C GLY A 356 6.84 -39.52 2.42
N GLU A 357 8.02 -40.14 2.46
CA GLU A 357 9.31 -39.59 2.92
C GLU A 357 9.76 -38.28 2.21
N ASN A 358 9.17 -37.92 1.05
CA ASN A 358 9.46 -36.72 0.29
C ASN A 358 8.17 -36.02 -0.22
N GLY A 359 7.04 -36.22 0.47
CA GLY A 359 5.74 -35.69 0.04
C GLY A 359 5.76 -34.19 -0.18
N ILE A 360 6.26 -33.43 0.80
CA ILE A 360 6.43 -31.98 0.76
C ILE A 360 7.30 -31.54 -0.41
N ARG A 361 8.49 -32.15 -0.60
CA ARG A 361 9.39 -31.80 -1.71
C ARG A 361 8.78 -32.06 -3.09
N LYS A 362 8.02 -33.15 -3.22
CA LYS A 362 7.28 -33.45 -4.46
C LYS A 362 6.19 -32.41 -4.72
N PHE A 363 5.47 -32.04 -3.65
CA PHE A 363 4.44 -30.99 -3.74
C PHE A 363 5.03 -29.66 -4.16
N LEU A 364 6.04 -29.14 -3.49
CA LEU A 364 6.66 -27.85 -3.79
C LEU A 364 7.23 -27.76 -5.23
N LYS A 365 7.70 -28.88 -5.79
CA LYS A 365 8.17 -28.97 -7.18
C LYS A 365 7.07 -29.18 -8.22
N SER A 366 5.85 -29.46 -7.78
CA SER A 366 4.72 -29.73 -8.66
C SER A 366 4.13 -28.46 -9.26
N PRO A 367 3.35 -28.56 -10.36
CA PRO A 367 2.56 -27.46 -10.87
C PRO A 367 1.57 -26.90 -9.85
N GLU A 368 1.00 -27.76 -9.02
CA GLU A 368 0.03 -27.40 -7.98
C GLU A 368 0.72 -26.61 -6.84
N GLY A 369 1.86 -27.07 -6.37
CA GLY A 369 2.60 -26.46 -5.26
C GLY A 369 3.07 -25.03 -5.53
N LYS A 370 3.28 -24.68 -6.79
CA LYS A 370 3.68 -23.31 -7.18
C LYS A 370 2.67 -22.22 -6.83
N PHE A 371 1.42 -22.58 -6.58
CA PHE A 371 0.38 -21.62 -6.17
C PHE A 371 0.35 -21.38 -4.67
N PHE A 372 1.02 -22.20 -3.88
CA PHE A 372 1.01 -22.14 -2.44
C PHE A 372 2.24 -21.42 -1.88
N LYS A 373 2.04 -20.71 -0.78
CA LYS A 373 3.12 -20.14 0.04
C LYS A 373 3.54 -21.19 1.06
N GLY A 374 4.84 -21.29 1.29
CA GLY A 374 5.47 -22.25 2.21
C GLY A 374 6.74 -22.84 1.59
N ASP A 375 7.61 -23.41 2.41
CA ASP A 375 8.85 -24.07 2.06
C ASP A 375 8.96 -25.46 2.75
N GLU A 376 10.12 -26.11 2.69
CA GLU A 376 10.29 -27.46 3.26
C GLU A 376 10.16 -27.51 4.80
N ASP A 377 10.35 -26.38 5.47
CA ASP A 377 10.31 -26.24 6.93
C ASP A 377 8.97 -25.67 7.44
N SER A 378 8.04 -25.35 6.52
CA SER A 378 6.74 -24.77 6.87
C SER A 378 5.80 -25.83 7.48
N GLU A 379 5.06 -25.46 8.53
CA GLU A 379 4.04 -26.31 9.16
C GLU A 379 2.79 -26.43 8.27
N ASP A 380 2.54 -25.45 7.41
CA ASP A 380 1.41 -25.43 6.49
C ASP A 380 1.75 -24.82 5.10
N PHE A 381 0.85 -25.05 4.15
CA PHE A 381 0.91 -24.50 2.80
C PHE A 381 -0.39 -23.79 2.50
N GLN A 382 -0.30 -22.49 2.27
CA GLN A 382 -1.46 -21.62 2.06
C GLN A 382 -1.51 -21.03 0.66
N LEU A 383 -2.70 -21.07 0.05
CA LEU A 383 -3.05 -20.31 -1.16
C LEU A 383 -4.17 -19.33 -0.84
N VAL A 384 -3.98 -18.06 -1.16
CA VAL A 384 -5.04 -17.04 -1.12
C VAL A 384 -5.47 -16.69 -2.53
N THR A 385 -6.77 -16.58 -2.76
CA THR A 385 -7.35 -16.25 -4.06
C THR A 385 -8.65 -15.47 -3.90
N LYS A 386 -9.08 -14.79 -4.95
CA LYS A 386 -10.40 -14.16 -4.98
C LYS A 386 -11.51 -15.20 -4.79
N ALA A 387 -12.51 -14.86 -3.98
CA ALA A 387 -13.64 -15.76 -3.71
C ALA A 387 -14.38 -16.13 -5.00
N GLY A 388 -14.79 -17.39 -5.09
CA GLY A 388 -15.46 -17.93 -6.27
C GLY A 388 -14.51 -18.22 -7.43
N ASN A 389 -13.22 -18.34 -7.23
CA ASN A 389 -12.27 -18.75 -8.26
C ASN A 389 -12.63 -20.15 -8.81
N PRO A 390 -13.00 -20.28 -10.10
CA PRO A 390 -13.49 -21.54 -10.67
C PRO A 390 -12.42 -22.65 -10.74
N LYS A 391 -11.14 -22.29 -10.60
CA LYS A 391 -10.03 -23.25 -10.61
C LYS A 391 -9.70 -23.81 -9.21
N LEU A 392 -10.19 -23.17 -8.17
CA LEU A 392 -9.86 -23.56 -6.78
C LEU A 392 -10.34 -24.99 -6.44
N PRO A 393 -11.58 -25.41 -6.77
CA PRO A 393 -12.02 -26.79 -6.46
C PRO A 393 -11.13 -27.86 -7.09
N ALA A 394 -10.80 -27.72 -8.38
CA ALA A 394 -9.95 -28.68 -9.08
C ALA A 394 -8.54 -28.74 -8.52
N LEU A 395 -8.00 -27.61 -8.08
CA LEU A 395 -6.68 -27.53 -7.45
C LEU A 395 -6.68 -28.26 -6.09
N ILE A 396 -7.69 -28.03 -5.25
CA ILE A 396 -7.84 -28.72 -3.96
C ILE A 396 -7.89 -30.24 -4.16
N VAL A 397 -8.74 -30.72 -5.10
CA VAL A 397 -8.85 -32.15 -5.40
C VAL A 397 -7.53 -32.72 -5.91
N ALA A 398 -6.82 -31.99 -6.77
CA ALA A 398 -5.52 -32.42 -7.27
C ALA A 398 -4.47 -32.58 -6.14
N VAL A 399 -4.41 -31.65 -5.19
CA VAL A 399 -3.53 -31.75 -4.03
C VAL A 399 -3.92 -32.96 -3.16
N MET A 400 -5.20 -33.08 -2.83
CA MET A 400 -5.70 -34.21 -2.00
C MET A 400 -5.39 -35.58 -2.62
N LYS A 401 -5.65 -35.77 -3.90
CA LYS A 401 -5.40 -37.04 -4.58
C LYS A 401 -3.91 -37.35 -4.76
N LYS A 402 -3.10 -36.37 -5.14
CA LYS A 402 -1.71 -36.60 -5.51
C LYS A 402 -0.75 -36.64 -4.32
N PHE A 403 -1.06 -35.92 -3.25
CA PHE A 403 -0.10 -35.69 -2.15
C PHE A 403 -0.61 -36.13 -0.78
N LEU A 404 -1.94 -36.21 -0.58
CA LEU A 404 -2.54 -36.72 0.64
C LEU A 404 -3.12 -38.13 0.45
N GLU A 405 -2.92 -38.76 -0.71
CA GLU A 405 -3.39 -40.11 -1.04
C GLU A 405 -4.90 -40.35 -0.85
N ILE A 406 -5.69 -39.30 -1.01
CA ILE A 406 -7.16 -39.38 -0.94
C ILE A 406 -7.70 -39.95 -2.25
N ASP A 407 -8.41 -41.06 -2.17
CA ASP A 407 -9.06 -41.70 -3.31
C ASP A 407 -10.61 -41.55 -3.31
N GLU A 408 -11.29 -42.14 -4.28
CA GLU A 408 -12.75 -42.08 -4.41
C GLU A 408 -13.51 -42.87 -3.34
N GLU A 409 -12.85 -43.82 -2.65
CA GLU A 409 -13.42 -44.66 -1.58
C GLU A 409 -13.19 -44.01 -0.20
N THR A 410 -12.32 -43.01 -0.11
CA THR A 410 -11.98 -42.32 1.13
C THR A 410 -13.19 -41.58 1.70
N LYS A 411 -13.56 -41.93 2.95
CA LYS A 411 -14.72 -41.32 3.61
C LYS A 411 -14.35 -39.98 4.22
N LEU A 412 -14.91 -38.92 3.65
CA LEU A 412 -14.67 -37.56 4.12
C LEU A 412 -15.97 -36.87 4.60
N SER A 413 -15.83 -36.03 5.60
CA SER A 413 -16.82 -35.09 6.11
C SER A 413 -16.35 -33.66 5.86
N ILE A 414 -17.13 -32.88 5.12
CA ILE A 414 -16.82 -31.48 4.77
C ILE A 414 -17.85 -30.62 5.47
N THR A 415 -17.37 -29.75 6.35
CA THR A 415 -18.23 -28.92 7.20
C THR A 415 -18.01 -27.46 6.91
N THR A 416 -19.03 -26.71 6.51
CA THR A 416 -19.00 -25.27 6.32
C THR A 416 -19.82 -24.56 7.40
N SER A 417 -19.24 -23.57 8.05
CA SER A 417 -19.89 -22.69 9.02
C SER A 417 -19.36 -21.26 8.91
N ALA A 418 -20.15 -20.29 9.32
CA ALA A 418 -19.73 -18.90 9.46
C ALA A 418 -19.71 -18.49 10.93
N GLN A 419 -18.70 -17.73 11.31
CA GLN A 419 -18.53 -17.17 12.65
C GLN A 419 -18.65 -15.65 12.55
N THR A 420 -19.59 -15.06 13.29
CA THR A 420 -19.78 -13.62 13.37
C THR A 420 -18.97 -13.02 14.51
N TYR A 421 -18.33 -11.88 14.27
CA TYR A 421 -17.56 -11.16 15.28
C TYR A 421 -18.36 -9.96 15.76
N LYS A 422 -19.17 -10.13 16.80
CA LYS A 422 -19.69 -8.99 17.58
C LYS A 422 -18.65 -8.60 18.60
N LYS A 423 -18.28 -7.32 18.62
CA LYS A 423 -17.52 -6.74 19.74
C LYS A 423 -18.43 -6.42 20.92
#